data_97ee8e264cda3c88262510bb3e7a62e9
#
_entry.id   97ee8e264cda3c88262510bb3e7a62e9
#
_cell.length_a   1.000
_cell.length_b   1.000
_cell.length_c   1.000
_cell.angle_alpha   90.00
_cell.angle_beta   90.00
_cell.angle_gamma   90.00
#
_symmetry.space_group_name_H-M   'P 1'
#
loop_
_entity.id
_entity.type
_entity.pdbx_description
1 polymer ?
#
loop_
_entity_poly.entity_id
_entity_poly.type
_entity_poly.pdbx_seq_one_letter_code
_entity_poly.pdbx_strand_id
1 'polypeptide(L)'
;MRFFPDEEARLAAFPVARERIYLAHAGVTILPRCAADAMCAHVEASCAHHQEFGDVLRDVARARAVCASAIGASADEIALLGPTSLGLSLFANGLDWKPGDELVCYGDDYPANVYPWTALAARGVVVRKLHPDVPGRITPELVGAALTPRTRLVALASCHFLTGWQIDIDAIGRLLHGRGVLFSVDAIQSVGAGPFSVEHVDFLSADAHKWMLGPLAIGIVYVARRNFELCRPTLLGAWNVRSPDFVAQEEIVFEETARRYEPGVLNIAGMYGMKASLEMLARIGLENVRAGILDVRDHLQRRLRGLGFVFLSPDDDDPMRSGILTCAHPARPGDELFAKLEAAGIVASLRSLRDGSKWLRFSPHFYNTLSEMEKVADVLARAVA
;
A
#
# COMPACT_ATOMS: atom_id res chain seq x y z
N MET A 1 16.33 15.07 17.40
CA MET A 1 15.24 14.39 16.66
C MET A 1 15.59 14.41 15.17
N ARG A 2 15.49 13.28 14.44
CA ARG A 2 16.09 13.17 13.10
C ARG A 2 15.35 14.00 12.02
N PHE A 3 14.01 14.13 12.11
CA PHE A 3 13.16 14.68 11.06
C PHE A 3 12.43 15.96 11.46
N PHE A 4 12.53 16.37 12.71
CA PHE A 4 11.86 17.54 13.27
C PHE A 4 12.88 18.34 14.07
N PRO A 5 12.78 19.67 14.08
CA PRO A 5 13.70 20.51 14.85
C PRO A 5 13.63 20.23 16.35
N ASP A 6 12.45 19.94 16.86
CA ASP A 6 12.17 19.60 18.26
C ASP A 6 10.93 18.73 18.41
N GLU A 7 10.61 18.35 19.66
CA GLU A 7 9.45 17.51 19.97
C GLU A 7 8.12 18.21 19.68
N GLU A 8 8.03 19.52 19.91
CA GLU A 8 6.79 20.26 19.69
C GLU A 8 6.44 20.29 18.19
N ALA A 9 7.43 20.46 17.32
CA ALA A 9 7.24 20.37 15.87
C ALA A 9 6.77 18.98 15.43
N ARG A 10 7.30 17.90 16.04
CA ARG A 10 6.82 16.55 15.80
C ARG A 10 5.36 16.37 16.23
N LEU A 11 5.02 16.81 17.44
CA LEU A 11 3.68 16.74 17.99
C LEU A 11 2.66 17.62 17.24
N ALA A 12 3.11 18.74 16.69
CA ALA A 12 2.29 19.56 15.80
C ALA A 12 2.01 18.88 14.47
N ALA A 13 3.02 18.24 13.87
CA ALA A 13 2.87 17.51 12.61
C ALA A 13 2.05 16.22 12.77
N PHE A 14 2.17 15.53 13.90
CA PHE A 14 1.49 14.27 14.22
C PHE A 14 0.79 14.36 15.59
N PRO A 15 -0.39 15.01 15.67
CA PRO A 15 -1.09 15.26 16.94
C PRO A 15 -1.41 14.00 17.75
N VAL A 16 -1.57 12.84 17.12
CA VAL A 16 -1.78 11.55 17.80
C VAL A 16 -0.68 11.25 18.83
N ALA A 17 0.55 11.68 18.57
CA ALA A 17 1.70 11.42 19.44
C ALA A 17 1.66 12.18 20.78
N ARG A 18 0.71 13.13 20.96
CA ARG A 18 0.45 13.78 22.26
C ARG A 18 -0.22 12.83 23.26
N GLU A 19 -1.04 11.92 22.76
CA GLU A 19 -1.92 11.10 23.60
C GLU A 19 -1.59 9.60 23.51
N ARG A 20 -1.08 9.13 22.36
CA ARG A 20 -0.90 7.71 22.07
C ARG A 20 0.38 7.42 21.33
N ILE A 21 0.93 6.23 21.54
CA ILE A 21 1.96 5.65 20.69
C ILE A 21 1.25 4.87 19.59
N TYR A 22 1.26 5.41 18.36
CA TYR A 22 0.54 4.81 17.24
C TYR A 22 1.48 3.96 16.38
N LEU A 23 1.25 2.63 16.34
CA LEU A 23 2.07 1.63 15.64
C LEU A 23 1.21 0.72 14.75
N ALA A 24 0.16 1.26 14.11
CA ALA A 24 -0.79 0.47 13.34
C ALA A 24 -0.90 0.92 11.86
N HIS A 25 0.15 1.55 11.29
CA HIS A 25 0.13 2.12 9.92
C HIS A 25 -0.12 1.08 8.82
N ALA A 26 0.30 -0.18 9.00
CA ALA A 26 -0.02 -1.27 8.08
C ALA A 26 -1.51 -1.68 8.10
N GLY A 27 -2.30 -1.18 9.04
CA GLY A 27 -3.76 -1.28 9.08
C GLY A 27 -4.43 -0.10 8.39
N VAL A 28 -4.81 0.90 9.18
CA VAL A 28 -5.28 2.22 8.71
C VAL A 28 -4.42 3.26 9.40
N THR A 29 -3.86 4.22 8.67
CA THR A 29 -2.99 5.25 9.23
C THR A 29 -3.79 6.37 9.90
N ILE A 30 -3.09 7.21 10.67
CA ILE A 30 -3.57 8.53 11.08
C ILE A 30 -3.18 9.56 10.01
N LEU A 31 -3.86 10.69 9.97
CA LEU A 31 -3.49 11.79 9.09
C LEU A 31 -2.47 12.70 9.77
N PRO A 32 -1.39 13.09 9.06
CA PRO A 32 -0.55 14.20 9.50
C PRO A 32 -1.32 15.52 9.39
N ARG A 33 -0.92 16.53 10.14
CA ARG A 33 -1.57 17.84 10.16
C ARG A 33 -1.70 18.45 8.76
N CYS A 34 -0.66 18.38 7.95
CA CYS A 34 -0.65 18.94 6.58
C CYS A 34 -1.73 18.32 5.68
N ALA A 35 -2.00 17.01 5.82
CA ALA A 35 -3.06 16.35 5.05
C ALA A 35 -4.46 16.82 5.53
N ALA A 36 -4.67 16.89 6.83
CA ALA A 36 -5.92 17.36 7.40
C ALA A 36 -6.18 18.82 7.00
N ASP A 37 -5.19 19.69 7.11
CA ASP A 37 -5.32 21.11 6.76
C ASP A 37 -5.64 21.31 5.27
N ALA A 38 -5.01 20.54 4.38
CA ALA A 38 -5.29 20.60 2.94
C ALA A 38 -6.73 20.15 2.61
N MET A 39 -7.22 19.10 3.29
CA MET A 39 -8.61 18.65 3.14
C MET A 39 -9.60 19.70 3.66
N CYS A 40 -9.37 20.25 4.85
CA CYS A 40 -10.22 21.28 5.46
C CYS A 40 -10.26 22.55 4.60
N ALA A 41 -9.13 23.01 4.11
CA ALA A 41 -9.07 24.19 3.25
C ALA A 41 -9.90 24.01 1.96
N HIS A 42 -9.86 22.82 1.33
CA HIS A 42 -10.71 22.53 0.17
C HIS A 42 -12.19 22.52 0.54
N VAL A 43 -12.57 21.89 1.66
CA VAL A 43 -13.97 21.80 2.11
C VAL A 43 -14.51 23.20 2.44
N GLU A 44 -13.74 24.02 3.16
CA GLU A 44 -14.11 25.40 3.50
C GLU A 44 -14.27 26.29 2.25
N ALA A 45 -13.33 26.19 1.30
CA ALA A 45 -13.44 26.90 0.02
C ALA A 45 -14.69 26.47 -0.77
N SER A 46 -15.04 25.19 -0.72
CA SER A 46 -16.24 24.66 -1.38
C SER A 46 -17.56 25.11 -0.73
N CYS A 47 -17.52 25.57 0.53
CA CYS A 47 -18.68 26.18 1.18
C CYS A 47 -18.89 27.64 0.75
N ALA A 48 -17.79 28.36 0.44
CA ALA A 48 -17.83 29.78 0.08
C ALA A 48 -18.00 30.01 -1.42
N HIS A 49 -17.48 29.10 -2.24
CA HIS A 49 -17.48 29.17 -3.70
C HIS A 49 -17.95 27.85 -4.28
N HIS A 50 -18.54 27.89 -5.49
CA HIS A 50 -18.84 26.65 -6.21
C HIS A 50 -17.52 25.96 -6.59
N GLN A 51 -17.56 24.63 -6.67
CA GLN A 51 -16.40 23.82 -7.05
C GLN A 51 -16.09 24.03 -8.53
N GLU A 52 -15.22 24.99 -8.86
CA GLU A 52 -14.86 25.32 -10.23
C GLU A 52 -14.07 24.21 -10.88
N PHE A 53 -14.62 23.66 -11.97
CA PHE A 53 -14.10 22.47 -12.64
C PHE A 53 -12.67 22.68 -13.20
N GLY A 54 -12.38 23.88 -13.72
CA GLY A 54 -11.07 24.19 -14.30
C GLY A 54 -9.94 24.16 -13.27
N ASP A 55 -10.16 24.71 -12.08
CA ASP A 55 -9.17 24.73 -10.99
C ASP A 55 -8.97 23.34 -10.40
N VAL A 56 -10.06 22.62 -10.17
CA VAL A 56 -10.02 21.23 -9.70
C VAL A 56 -9.23 20.33 -10.65
N LEU A 57 -9.43 20.44 -11.96
CA LEU A 57 -8.71 19.63 -12.95
C LEU A 57 -7.19 19.93 -12.96
N ARG A 58 -6.80 21.20 -12.76
CA ARG A 58 -5.37 21.56 -12.61
C ARG A 58 -4.75 20.93 -11.35
N ASP A 59 -5.48 20.91 -10.25
CA ASP A 59 -5.01 20.32 -8.99
C ASP A 59 -4.99 18.78 -9.07
N VAL A 60 -5.94 18.15 -9.77
CA VAL A 60 -5.90 16.73 -10.10
C VAL A 60 -4.65 16.38 -10.92
N ALA A 61 -4.29 17.20 -11.92
CA ALA A 61 -3.07 16.99 -12.71
C ALA A 61 -1.80 17.09 -11.85
N ARG A 62 -1.75 18.06 -10.92
CA ARG A 62 -0.65 18.20 -9.93
C ARG A 62 -0.57 16.97 -9.01
N ALA A 63 -1.71 16.49 -8.52
CA ALA A 63 -1.76 15.30 -7.68
C ALA A 63 -1.24 14.06 -8.42
N ARG A 64 -1.59 13.87 -9.71
CA ARG A 64 -1.03 12.79 -10.53
C ARG A 64 0.49 12.89 -10.66
N ALA A 65 1.03 14.09 -10.86
CA ALA A 65 2.47 14.28 -10.94
C ALA A 65 3.19 13.91 -9.62
N VAL A 66 2.60 14.28 -8.47
CA VAL A 66 3.13 13.89 -7.14
C VAL A 66 3.08 12.38 -6.96
N CYS A 67 1.95 11.74 -7.30
CA CYS A 67 1.80 10.28 -7.24
C CYS A 67 2.79 9.56 -8.16
N ALA A 68 2.96 10.05 -9.39
CA ALA A 68 3.90 9.50 -10.35
C ALA A 68 5.35 9.57 -9.83
N SER A 69 5.75 10.72 -9.27
CA SER A 69 7.07 10.88 -8.66
C SER A 69 7.32 9.91 -7.51
N ALA A 70 6.30 9.58 -6.72
CA ALA A 70 6.42 8.68 -5.57
C ALA A 70 6.72 7.22 -5.97
N ILE A 71 6.44 6.83 -7.22
CA ILE A 71 6.64 5.46 -7.71
C ILE A 71 7.53 5.38 -8.96
N GLY A 72 8.13 6.49 -9.41
CA GLY A 72 8.98 6.52 -10.61
C GLY A 72 8.22 6.34 -11.93
N ALA A 73 6.96 6.81 -12.01
CA ALA A 73 6.11 6.71 -13.19
C ALA A 73 5.97 8.05 -13.94
N SER A 74 5.30 8.03 -15.10
CA SER A 74 4.76 9.22 -15.77
C SER A 74 3.37 9.57 -15.21
N ALA A 75 3.04 10.86 -15.11
CA ALA A 75 1.71 11.31 -14.68
C ALA A 75 0.58 10.76 -15.58
N ASP A 76 0.86 10.53 -16.86
CA ASP A 76 -0.07 9.96 -17.82
C ASP A 76 -0.42 8.48 -17.55
N GLU A 77 0.38 7.80 -16.72
CA GLU A 77 0.17 6.41 -16.33
C GLU A 77 -0.56 6.26 -14.99
N ILE A 78 -0.95 7.39 -14.37
CA ILE A 78 -1.61 7.42 -13.05
C ILE A 78 -3.10 7.73 -13.17
N ALA A 79 -3.93 6.85 -12.62
CA ALA A 79 -5.32 7.12 -12.27
C ALA A 79 -5.45 7.26 -10.74
N LEU A 80 -6.29 8.21 -10.30
CA LEU A 80 -6.52 8.48 -8.88
C LEU A 80 -7.80 7.76 -8.43
N LEU A 81 -7.64 6.51 -8.03
CA LEU A 81 -8.73 5.63 -7.62
C LEU A 81 -8.41 4.95 -6.29
N GLY A 82 -9.40 4.70 -5.50
CA GLY A 82 -9.35 3.88 -4.31
C GLY A 82 -10.70 3.17 -4.10
N PRO A 83 -10.71 2.11 -3.33
CA PRO A 83 -9.62 1.42 -2.63
C PRO A 83 -8.74 0.54 -3.54
N THR A 84 -7.60 0.04 -3.02
CA THR A 84 -6.67 -0.86 -3.73
C THR A 84 -7.38 -2.02 -4.44
N SER A 85 -8.38 -2.62 -3.79
CA SER A 85 -9.18 -3.71 -4.36
C SER A 85 -9.90 -3.33 -5.66
N LEU A 86 -10.25 -2.05 -5.85
CA LEU A 86 -10.86 -1.56 -7.10
C LEU A 86 -9.83 -1.63 -8.24
N GLY A 87 -8.60 -1.15 -8.03
CA GLY A 87 -7.53 -1.22 -9.03
C GLY A 87 -7.17 -2.66 -9.39
N LEU A 88 -6.99 -3.53 -8.40
CA LEU A 88 -6.69 -4.96 -8.64
C LEU A 88 -7.84 -5.66 -9.41
N SER A 89 -9.10 -5.34 -9.07
CA SER A 89 -10.26 -5.86 -9.80
C SER A 89 -10.35 -5.32 -11.23
N LEU A 90 -9.96 -4.06 -11.44
CA LEU A 90 -9.89 -3.45 -12.78
C LEU A 90 -8.88 -4.22 -13.64
N PHE A 91 -7.69 -4.54 -13.13
CA PHE A 91 -6.68 -5.31 -13.87
C PHE A 91 -7.17 -6.73 -14.17
N ALA A 92 -7.74 -7.42 -13.16
CA ALA A 92 -8.26 -8.77 -13.34
C ALA A 92 -9.36 -8.84 -14.41
N ASN A 93 -10.26 -7.85 -14.46
CA ASN A 93 -11.39 -7.84 -15.38
C ASN A 93 -11.11 -7.15 -16.71
N GLY A 94 -10.13 -6.25 -16.77
CA GLY A 94 -9.77 -5.48 -17.97
C GLY A 94 -8.98 -6.27 -19.01
N LEU A 95 -8.36 -7.40 -18.60
CA LEU A 95 -7.62 -8.28 -19.49
C LEU A 95 -8.54 -9.28 -20.22
N ASP A 96 -8.27 -9.51 -21.50
CA ASP A 96 -8.99 -10.49 -22.31
C ASP A 96 -8.45 -11.91 -22.05
N TRP A 97 -8.96 -12.54 -20.99
CA TRP A 97 -8.61 -13.91 -20.61
C TRP A 97 -9.25 -14.96 -21.51
N LYS A 98 -8.48 -15.99 -21.85
CA LYS A 98 -8.94 -17.17 -22.58
C LYS A 98 -9.01 -18.39 -21.65
N PRO A 99 -9.94 -19.33 -21.88
CA PRO A 99 -9.90 -20.61 -21.16
C PRO A 99 -8.54 -21.30 -21.35
N GLY A 100 -7.94 -21.73 -20.24
CA GLY A 100 -6.61 -22.34 -20.22
C GLY A 100 -5.44 -21.37 -20.04
N ASP A 101 -5.66 -20.04 -20.10
CA ASP A 101 -4.66 -19.07 -19.62
C ASP A 101 -4.33 -19.34 -18.16
N GLU A 102 -3.10 -19.08 -17.75
CA GLU A 102 -2.66 -19.29 -16.38
C GLU A 102 -2.28 -17.97 -15.69
N LEU A 103 -2.62 -17.86 -14.42
CA LEU A 103 -2.25 -16.79 -13.53
C LEU A 103 -1.57 -17.36 -12.29
N VAL A 104 -0.48 -16.73 -11.84
CA VAL A 104 0.22 -17.06 -10.61
C VAL A 104 -0.06 -16.01 -9.55
N CYS A 105 -0.44 -16.41 -8.34
CA CYS A 105 -0.63 -15.51 -7.19
C CYS A 105 -0.26 -16.22 -5.87
N TYR A 106 -0.21 -15.45 -4.77
CA TYR A 106 -0.05 -16.02 -3.44
C TYR A 106 -1.40 -16.15 -2.73
N GLY A 107 -1.77 -17.38 -2.34
CA GLY A 107 -3.09 -17.67 -1.79
C GLY A 107 -3.34 -17.17 -0.35
N ASP A 108 -2.27 -16.90 0.41
CA ASP A 108 -2.34 -16.37 1.77
C ASP A 108 -2.03 -14.87 1.86
N ASP A 109 -2.09 -14.17 0.72
CA ASP A 109 -2.01 -12.72 0.68
C ASP A 109 -3.30 -12.05 1.22
N TYR A 110 -3.28 -10.71 1.34
CA TYR A 110 -4.46 -9.96 1.72
C TYR A 110 -5.62 -10.23 0.74
N PRO A 111 -6.86 -10.42 1.22
CA PRO A 111 -7.99 -10.84 0.37
C PRO A 111 -8.23 -9.98 -0.89
N ALA A 112 -7.91 -8.68 -0.84
CA ALA A 112 -8.02 -7.80 -2.00
C ALA A 112 -7.10 -8.23 -3.16
N ASN A 113 -5.94 -8.85 -2.85
CA ASN A 113 -5.00 -9.39 -3.85
C ASN A 113 -5.15 -10.91 -4.06
N VAL A 114 -6.27 -11.49 -3.65
CA VAL A 114 -6.57 -12.93 -3.87
C VAL A 114 -7.89 -13.10 -4.63
N TYR A 115 -8.97 -12.48 -4.15
CA TYR A 115 -10.31 -12.71 -4.70
C TYR A 115 -10.49 -12.29 -6.17
N PRO A 116 -10.01 -11.13 -6.65
CA PRO A 116 -10.15 -10.76 -8.05
C PRO A 116 -9.52 -11.81 -8.99
N TRP A 117 -8.39 -12.37 -8.57
CA TRP A 117 -7.65 -13.36 -9.33
C TRP A 117 -8.31 -14.74 -9.30
N THR A 118 -8.74 -15.19 -8.12
CA THR A 118 -9.41 -16.50 -7.98
C THR A 118 -10.76 -16.54 -8.67
N ALA A 119 -11.46 -15.42 -8.76
CA ALA A 119 -12.73 -15.30 -9.48
C ALA A 119 -12.60 -15.59 -10.99
N LEU A 120 -11.40 -15.41 -11.58
CA LEU A 120 -11.15 -15.72 -12.98
C LEU A 120 -11.27 -17.22 -13.32
N ALA A 121 -11.24 -18.10 -12.33
CA ALA A 121 -11.48 -19.53 -12.54
C ALA A 121 -12.85 -19.80 -13.18
N ALA A 122 -13.87 -19.00 -12.89
CA ALA A 122 -15.19 -19.07 -13.54
C ALA A 122 -15.15 -18.76 -15.04
N ARG A 123 -14.07 -18.13 -15.54
CA ARG A 123 -13.82 -17.85 -16.96
C ARG A 123 -12.88 -18.87 -17.60
N GLY A 124 -12.57 -19.97 -16.91
CA GLY A 124 -11.66 -21.03 -17.37
C GLY A 124 -10.17 -20.72 -17.22
N VAL A 125 -9.80 -19.67 -16.45
CA VAL A 125 -8.41 -19.35 -16.14
C VAL A 125 -7.90 -20.30 -15.04
N VAL A 126 -6.69 -20.83 -15.21
CA VAL A 126 -6.03 -21.69 -14.22
C VAL A 126 -5.27 -20.81 -13.23
N VAL A 127 -5.73 -20.76 -11.99
CA VAL A 127 -5.11 -19.97 -10.92
C VAL A 127 -4.10 -20.83 -10.16
N ARG A 128 -2.81 -20.59 -10.36
CA ARG A 128 -1.71 -21.24 -9.66
C ARG A 128 -1.34 -20.45 -8.41
N LYS A 129 -1.32 -21.13 -7.26
CA LYS A 129 -0.95 -20.53 -5.99
C LYS A 129 0.48 -20.87 -5.63
N LEU A 130 1.25 -19.86 -5.22
CA LEU A 130 2.58 -20.05 -4.65
C LEU A 130 2.48 -20.61 -3.24
N HIS A 131 3.45 -21.44 -2.87
CA HIS A 131 3.56 -22.08 -1.55
C HIS A 131 4.98 -21.89 -1.02
N PRO A 132 5.29 -20.71 -0.43
CA PRO A 132 6.60 -20.46 0.17
C PRO A 132 6.77 -21.24 1.47
N ASP A 133 8.00 -21.68 1.78
CA ASP A 133 8.35 -22.37 3.03
C ASP A 133 8.16 -21.48 4.27
N VAL A 134 8.39 -20.16 4.09
CA VAL A 134 8.13 -19.13 5.12
C VAL A 134 6.98 -18.26 4.64
N PRO A 135 5.91 -18.08 5.43
CA PRO A 135 4.74 -17.31 5.02
C PRO A 135 5.11 -15.89 4.57
N GLY A 136 4.74 -15.55 3.34
CA GLY A 136 5.00 -14.24 2.73
C GLY A 136 6.39 -14.06 2.10
N ARG A 137 7.32 -14.99 2.26
CA ARG A 137 8.66 -14.94 1.64
C ARG A 137 8.60 -15.46 0.20
N ILE A 138 8.31 -14.57 -0.74
CA ILE A 138 8.23 -14.89 -2.17
C ILE A 138 9.54 -14.47 -2.85
N THR A 139 10.26 -15.44 -3.44
CA THR A 139 11.53 -15.21 -4.12
C THR A 139 11.39 -15.31 -5.64
N PRO A 140 12.32 -14.74 -6.43
CA PRO A 140 12.34 -14.87 -7.90
C PRO A 140 12.37 -16.34 -8.35
N GLU A 141 13.09 -17.21 -7.62
CA GLU A 141 13.20 -18.65 -7.92
C GLU A 141 11.85 -19.35 -7.74
N LEU A 142 11.15 -19.05 -6.63
CA LEU A 142 9.81 -19.60 -6.37
C LEU A 142 8.82 -19.18 -7.47
N VAL A 143 8.85 -17.90 -7.86
CA VAL A 143 8.04 -17.39 -8.97
C VAL A 143 8.42 -18.09 -10.27
N GLY A 144 9.71 -18.15 -10.60
CA GLY A 144 10.22 -18.77 -11.83
C GLY A 144 9.84 -20.24 -11.98
N ALA A 145 9.83 -21.00 -10.88
CA ALA A 145 9.44 -22.42 -10.87
C ALA A 145 7.93 -22.63 -11.10
N ALA A 146 7.10 -21.62 -10.79
CA ALA A 146 5.65 -21.69 -11.00
C ALA A 146 5.21 -21.33 -12.43
N LEU A 147 6.09 -20.71 -13.24
CA LEU A 147 5.76 -20.26 -14.60
C LEU A 147 5.69 -21.41 -15.59
N THR A 148 4.72 -21.35 -16.50
CA THR A 148 4.58 -22.22 -17.68
C THR A 148 4.46 -21.38 -18.94
N PRO A 149 4.52 -21.99 -20.14
CA PRO A 149 4.26 -21.28 -21.39
C PRO A 149 2.86 -20.63 -21.51
N ARG A 150 1.91 -21.00 -20.62
CA ARG A 150 0.55 -20.44 -20.57
C ARG A 150 0.38 -19.35 -19.50
N THR A 151 1.40 -19.10 -18.70
CA THR A 151 1.32 -18.05 -17.67
C THR A 151 1.29 -16.67 -18.34
N ARG A 152 0.20 -15.95 -18.12
CA ARG A 152 -0.01 -14.60 -18.68
C ARG A 152 0.29 -13.49 -17.69
N LEU A 153 0.07 -13.74 -16.39
CA LEU A 153 0.22 -12.72 -15.35
C LEU A 153 0.66 -13.36 -14.04
N VAL A 154 1.50 -12.62 -13.31
CA VAL A 154 1.81 -12.87 -11.91
C VAL A 154 1.28 -11.69 -11.09
N ALA A 155 0.51 -11.98 -10.03
CA ALA A 155 -0.05 -10.99 -9.12
C ALA A 155 0.49 -11.21 -7.70
N LEU A 156 1.24 -10.22 -7.17
CA LEU A 156 1.87 -10.31 -5.84
C LEU A 156 1.72 -9.00 -5.09
N ALA A 157 1.73 -9.07 -3.75
CA ALA A 157 1.96 -7.88 -2.94
C ALA A 157 3.47 -7.56 -2.88
N SER A 158 3.80 -6.28 -2.96
CA SER A 158 5.17 -5.78 -2.79
C SER A 158 5.75 -6.08 -1.40
N CYS A 159 4.87 -6.20 -0.42
CA CYS A 159 5.18 -6.54 0.95
C CYS A 159 4.00 -7.29 1.57
N HIS A 160 4.24 -8.43 2.17
CA HIS A 160 3.20 -9.24 2.80
C HIS A 160 2.62 -8.53 4.03
N PHE A 161 1.29 -8.33 4.03
CA PHE A 161 0.56 -7.49 4.99
C PHE A 161 0.68 -7.95 6.45
N LEU A 162 0.94 -9.23 6.68
CA LEU A 162 1.04 -9.82 8.01
C LEU A 162 2.51 -9.92 8.46
N THR A 163 3.36 -10.57 7.68
CA THR A 163 4.73 -10.88 8.09
C THR A 163 5.72 -9.77 7.79
N GLY A 164 5.41 -8.87 6.84
CA GLY A 164 6.31 -7.79 6.46
C GLY A 164 7.47 -8.18 5.56
N TRP A 165 7.48 -9.41 5.01
CA TRP A 165 8.41 -9.80 3.95
C TRP A 165 8.14 -8.98 2.68
N GLN A 166 9.16 -8.29 2.20
CA GLN A 166 9.15 -7.63 0.89
C GLN A 166 9.58 -8.61 -0.20
N ILE A 167 9.12 -8.41 -1.43
CA ILE A 167 9.61 -9.10 -2.61
C ILE A 167 10.65 -8.27 -3.34
N ASP A 168 11.56 -8.91 -4.06
CA ASP A 168 12.43 -8.23 -5.02
C ASP A 168 11.65 -7.95 -6.32
N ILE A 169 11.00 -6.76 -6.36
CA ILE A 169 10.17 -6.34 -7.49
C ILE A 169 10.95 -6.30 -8.78
N ASP A 170 12.20 -5.80 -8.73
CA ASP A 170 13.05 -5.67 -9.91
C ASP A 170 13.50 -7.02 -10.47
N ALA A 171 13.94 -7.91 -9.60
CA ALA A 171 14.37 -9.24 -10.03
C ALA A 171 13.20 -10.06 -10.58
N ILE A 172 12.05 -10.04 -9.90
CA ILE A 172 10.82 -10.71 -10.36
C ILE A 172 10.33 -10.08 -11.66
N GLY A 173 10.26 -8.74 -11.74
CA GLY A 173 9.77 -8.05 -12.91
C GLY A 173 10.65 -8.31 -14.15
N ARG A 174 11.98 -8.27 -14.03
CA ARG A 174 12.90 -8.66 -15.12
C ARG A 174 12.70 -10.12 -15.56
N LEU A 175 12.53 -11.03 -14.60
CA LEU A 175 12.26 -12.44 -14.90
C LEU A 175 10.97 -12.59 -15.73
N LEU A 176 9.90 -11.90 -15.32
CA LEU A 176 8.59 -11.97 -15.96
C LEU A 176 8.58 -11.33 -17.36
N HIS A 177 9.16 -10.12 -17.50
CA HIS A 177 9.27 -9.44 -18.79
C HIS A 177 10.10 -10.25 -19.79
N GLY A 178 11.18 -10.89 -19.33
CA GLY A 178 11.99 -11.79 -20.16
C GLY A 178 11.23 -13.03 -20.69
N ARG A 179 10.04 -13.32 -20.12
CA ARG A 179 9.17 -14.42 -20.54
C ARG A 179 7.84 -13.93 -21.15
N GLY A 180 7.65 -12.63 -21.32
CA GLY A 180 6.41 -12.04 -21.84
C GLY A 180 5.22 -12.17 -20.87
N VAL A 181 5.48 -12.26 -19.56
CA VAL A 181 4.48 -12.40 -18.50
C VAL A 181 4.25 -11.04 -17.85
N LEU A 182 2.99 -10.66 -17.68
CA LEU A 182 2.59 -9.40 -17.03
C LEU A 182 2.80 -9.47 -15.51
N PHE A 183 3.13 -8.33 -14.91
CA PHE A 183 3.33 -8.21 -13.47
C PHE A 183 2.37 -7.20 -12.84
N SER A 184 1.46 -7.69 -11.98
CA SER A 184 0.54 -6.88 -11.17
C SER A 184 0.99 -6.84 -9.72
N VAL A 185 1.13 -5.63 -9.16
CA VAL A 185 1.65 -5.42 -7.81
C VAL A 185 0.62 -4.71 -6.93
N ASP A 186 0.23 -5.33 -5.82
CA ASP A 186 -0.39 -4.64 -4.70
C ASP A 186 0.71 -3.95 -3.89
N ALA A 187 0.81 -2.63 -4.01
CA ALA A 187 1.89 -1.85 -3.41
C ALA A 187 1.46 -1.07 -2.15
N ILE A 188 0.28 -1.36 -1.60
CA ILE A 188 -0.28 -0.62 -0.46
C ILE A 188 0.60 -0.69 0.80
N GLN A 189 1.44 -1.71 0.95
CA GLN A 189 2.35 -1.86 2.10
C GLN A 189 3.76 -1.29 1.84
N SER A 190 3.99 -0.66 0.68
CA SER A 190 5.33 -0.19 0.31
C SER A 190 5.38 1.28 -0.12
N VAL A 191 4.40 1.75 -0.92
CA VAL A 191 4.38 3.14 -1.40
C VAL A 191 4.21 4.09 -0.21
N GLY A 192 5.15 5.04 -0.08
CA GLY A 192 5.24 5.97 1.06
C GLY A 192 6.12 5.48 2.22
N ALA A 193 6.43 4.18 2.31
CA ALA A 193 7.34 3.63 3.33
C ALA A 193 8.82 3.76 2.97
N GLY A 194 9.13 4.05 1.70
CA GLY A 194 10.48 4.18 1.17
C GLY A 194 10.47 4.35 -0.34
N PRO A 195 11.63 4.37 -1.00
CA PRO A 195 11.75 4.41 -2.44
C PRO A 195 11.00 3.26 -3.11
N PHE A 196 10.39 3.55 -4.24
CA PHE A 196 9.64 2.59 -5.04
C PHE A 196 9.86 2.86 -6.52
N SER A 197 9.95 1.81 -7.34
CA SER A 197 10.05 1.91 -8.79
C SER A 197 9.07 0.97 -9.48
N VAL A 198 8.43 1.47 -10.53
CA VAL A 198 7.55 0.68 -11.42
C VAL A 198 8.23 0.25 -12.71
N GLU A 199 9.56 0.38 -12.84
CA GLU A 199 10.31 0.10 -14.07
C GLU A 199 9.96 -1.28 -14.67
N HIS A 200 9.82 -2.29 -13.82
CA HIS A 200 9.50 -3.66 -14.22
C HIS A 200 8.10 -4.11 -13.79
N VAL A 201 7.18 -3.16 -13.59
CA VAL A 201 5.78 -3.41 -13.20
C VAL A 201 4.86 -3.03 -14.34
N ASP A 202 3.81 -3.79 -14.58
CA ASP A 202 2.79 -3.52 -15.60
C ASP A 202 1.56 -2.84 -15.01
N PHE A 203 1.16 -3.26 -13.81
CA PHE A 203 0.00 -2.78 -13.07
C PHE A 203 0.34 -2.61 -11.60
N LEU A 204 -0.09 -1.49 -10.99
CA LEU A 204 0.05 -1.29 -9.56
C LEU A 204 -1.21 -0.66 -8.98
N SER A 205 -1.58 -1.08 -7.77
CA SER A 205 -2.61 -0.41 -6.98
C SER A 205 -2.13 -0.21 -5.54
N ALA A 206 -2.35 1.01 -5.00
CA ALA A 206 -2.02 1.36 -3.62
C ALA A 206 -2.93 2.48 -3.10
N ASP A 207 -3.79 2.20 -2.12
CA ASP A 207 -4.60 3.21 -1.44
C ASP A 207 -3.77 4.00 -0.42
N ALA A 208 -4.12 5.28 -0.21
CA ALA A 208 -3.30 6.21 0.56
C ALA A 208 -3.31 5.98 2.08
N HIS A 209 -4.27 5.25 2.60
CA HIS A 209 -4.59 5.14 4.03
C HIS A 209 -3.62 4.28 4.87
N LYS A 210 -2.40 4.02 4.37
CA LYS A 210 -1.36 3.30 5.11
C LYS A 210 -0.05 4.10 5.13
N TRP A 211 0.95 3.66 4.40
CA TRP A 211 2.30 4.24 4.46
C TRP A 211 2.43 5.59 3.73
N MET A 212 1.50 5.92 2.85
CA MET A 212 1.40 7.28 2.27
C MET A 212 0.86 8.32 3.27
N LEU A 213 0.37 7.91 4.46
CA LEU A 213 -0.21 8.78 5.48
C LEU A 213 -1.39 9.61 4.96
N GLY A 214 -2.12 9.09 3.99
CA GLY A 214 -3.24 9.75 3.33
C GLY A 214 -4.61 9.27 3.82
N PRO A 215 -5.69 9.88 3.34
CA PRO A 215 -7.05 9.50 3.70
C PRO A 215 -7.49 8.20 3.03
N LEU A 216 -8.62 7.67 3.50
CA LEU A 216 -9.30 6.50 2.94
C LEU A 216 -9.90 6.79 1.57
N ALA A 217 -10.08 5.74 0.76
CA ALA A 217 -10.81 5.76 -0.52
C ALA A 217 -10.25 6.74 -1.57
N ILE A 218 -8.95 6.93 -1.55
CA ILE A 218 -8.15 7.59 -2.59
C ILE A 218 -6.79 6.92 -2.65
N GLY A 219 -6.26 6.70 -3.84
CA GLY A 219 -4.97 6.06 -4.02
C GLY A 219 -4.45 6.15 -5.43
N ILE A 220 -3.40 5.39 -5.70
CA ILE A 220 -2.70 5.30 -6.97
C ILE A 220 -3.12 4.00 -7.65
N VAL A 221 -3.61 4.12 -8.88
CA VAL A 221 -3.71 3.03 -9.85
C VAL A 221 -2.78 3.37 -10.99
N TYR A 222 -1.74 2.55 -11.16
CA TYR A 222 -0.77 2.69 -12.25
C TYR A 222 -1.00 1.60 -13.28
N VAL A 223 -1.02 1.99 -14.54
CA VAL A 223 -0.98 1.10 -15.69
C VAL A 223 0.13 1.57 -16.61
N ALA A 224 1.11 0.72 -16.89
CA ALA A 224 2.15 1.04 -17.85
C ALA A 224 1.54 1.39 -19.22
N ARG A 225 1.96 2.48 -19.83
CA ARG A 225 1.36 2.99 -21.10
C ARG A 225 1.32 1.93 -22.19
N ARG A 226 2.31 1.05 -22.27
CA ARG A 226 2.37 -0.09 -23.20
C ARG A 226 1.18 -1.06 -23.07
N ASN A 227 0.46 -1.03 -21.94
CA ASN A 227 -0.64 -1.95 -21.61
C ASN A 227 -2.03 -1.30 -21.70
N PHE A 228 -2.14 -0.05 -22.14
CA PHE A 228 -3.44 0.64 -22.22
C PHE A 228 -4.45 -0.05 -23.15
N GLU A 229 -3.98 -0.60 -24.25
CA GLU A 229 -4.84 -1.34 -25.18
C GLU A 229 -5.09 -2.78 -24.73
N LEU A 230 -4.20 -3.32 -23.89
CA LEU A 230 -4.32 -4.66 -23.34
C LEU A 230 -5.31 -4.72 -22.16
N CYS A 231 -5.23 -3.71 -21.26
CA CYS A 231 -6.10 -3.60 -20.10
C CYS A 231 -7.22 -2.59 -20.36
N ARG A 232 -8.37 -3.08 -20.76
CA ARG A 232 -9.53 -2.23 -21.10
C ARG A 232 -10.21 -1.71 -19.83
N PRO A 233 -10.68 -0.43 -19.82
CA PRO A 233 -11.52 0.07 -18.75
C PRO A 233 -12.78 -0.77 -18.58
N THR A 234 -13.10 -1.15 -17.36
CA THR A 234 -14.28 -1.97 -17.03
C THR A 234 -15.42 -1.15 -16.43
N LEU A 235 -15.14 0.07 -16.00
CA LEU A 235 -16.12 1.04 -15.53
C LEU A 235 -16.15 2.20 -16.52
N LEU A 236 -17.34 2.60 -16.93
CA LEU A 236 -17.55 3.59 -17.98
C LEU A 236 -18.37 4.77 -17.43
N GLY A 237 -18.00 5.97 -17.84
CA GLY A 237 -18.70 7.19 -17.50
C GLY A 237 -18.15 8.41 -18.25
N ALA A 238 -18.64 9.58 -17.93
CA ALA A 238 -18.34 10.81 -18.66
C ALA A 238 -16.90 11.33 -18.52
N TRP A 239 -16.09 10.75 -17.61
CA TRP A 239 -14.73 11.22 -17.35
C TRP A 239 -13.65 10.40 -18.05
N ASN A 240 -13.92 9.16 -18.35
CA ASN A 240 -12.98 8.26 -19.03
C ASN A 240 -13.30 8.00 -20.49
N VAL A 241 -14.47 8.43 -20.94
CA VAL A 241 -14.88 8.41 -22.36
C VAL A 241 -14.97 9.85 -22.87
N ARG A 242 -14.46 10.12 -24.06
CA ARG A 242 -14.56 11.44 -24.70
C ARG A 242 -16.03 11.78 -24.97
N SER A 243 -16.55 12.73 -24.21
CA SER A 243 -17.95 13.16 -24.26
C SER A 243 -17.99 14.69 -24.30
N PRO A 244 -17.80 15.31 -25.49
CA PRO A 244 -17.87 16.77 -25.66
C PRO A 244 -19.16 17.31 -25.06
N ASP A 245 -19.04 18.37 -24.25
CA ASP A 245 -20.16 19.01 -23.55
C ASP A 245 -20.98 18.04 -22.67
N PHE A 246 -20.37 16.92 -22.24
CA PHE A 246 -21.03 15.82 -21.51
C PHE A 246 -22.18 15.15 -22.28
N VAL A 247 -22.18 15.27 -23.59
CA VAL A 247 -23.15 14.58 -24.47
C VAL A 247 -22.60 13.19 -24.83
N ALA A 248 -23.40 12.15 -24.55
CA ALA A 248 -23.02 10.77 -24.87
C ALA A 248 -22.87 10.59 -26.40
N GLN A 249 -21.79 9.93 -26.80
CA GLN A 249 -21.48 9.64 -28.19
C GLN A 249 -21.86 8.20 -28.54
N GLU A 250 -22.09 7.92 -29.82
CA GLU A 250 -22.36 6.55 -30.32
C GLU A 250 -21.11 5.67 -30.23
N GLU A 251 -19.93 6.26 -30.45
CA GLU A 251 -18.65 5.55 -30.38
C GLU A 251 -17.99 5.80 -29.02
N ILE A 252 -17.51 4.73 -28.38
CA ILE A 252 -16.76 4.80 -27.13
C ILE A 252 -15.27 5.01 -27.43
N VAL A 253 -14.81 6.25 -27.28
CA VAL A 253 -13.40 6.63 -27.40
C VAL A 253 -12.86 6.97 -26.01
N PHE A 254 -11.96 6.16 -25.50
CA PHE A 254 -11.36 6.38 -24.20
C PHE A 254 -10.37 7.55 -24.20
N GLU A 255 -10.15 8.14 -23.02
CA GLU A 255 -9.05 9.08 -22.80
C GLU A 255 -7.70 8.43 -23.12
N GLU A 256 -6.73 9.24 -23.56
CA GLU A 256 -5.41 8.74 -24.03
C GLU A 256 -4.44 8.39 -22.88
N THR A 257 -4.71 8.90 -21.68
CA THR A 257 -3.92 8.67 -20.47
C THR A 257 -4.63 7.68 -19.53
N ALA A 258 -4.04 7.40 -18.39
CA ALA A 258 -4.68 6.57 -17.35
C ALA A 258 -6.00 7.14 -16.81
N ARG A 259 -6.38 8.39 -17.17
CA ARG A 259 -7.74 8.89 -16.99
C ARG A 259 -8.80 7.97 -17.58
N ARG A 260 -8.45 7.17 -18.57
CA ARG A 260 -9.33 6.12 -19.13
C ARG A 260 -9.88 5.14 -18.11
N TYR A 261 -9.29 5.07 -16.91
CA TYR A 261 -9.74 4.22 -15.81
C TYR A 261 -10.58 4.95 -14.76
N GLU A 262 -10.77 6.27 -14.88
CA GLU A 262 -11.54 7.12 -13.95
C GLU A 262 -12.93 7.42 -14.51
N PRO A 263 -13.98 6.64 -14.15
CA PRO A 263 -15.28 6.76 -14.81
C PRO A 263 -16.06 8.02 -14.45
N GLY A 264 -15.75 8.68 -13.35
CA GLY A 264 -16.49 9.82 -12.84
C GLY A 264 -15.70 10.71 -11.90
N VAL A 265 -16.41 11.61 -11.22
CA VAL A 265 -15.83 12.56 -10.28
C VAL A 265 -15.04 11.84 -9.19
N LEU A 266 -13.82 12.31 -8.95
CA LEU A 266 -12.89 11.74 -7.98
C LEU A 266 -13.21 12.20 -6.54
N ASN A 267 -12.65 11.51 -5.55
CA ASN A 267 -12.62 11.96 -4.16
C ASN A 267 -11.64 13.15 -4.03
N ILE A 268 -12.13 14.37 -4.38
CA ILE A 268 -11.29 15.57 -4.46
C ILE A 268 -10.71 15.96 -3.09
N ALA A 269 -11.53 15.95 -2.03
CA ALA A 269 -11.04 16.25 -0.69
C ALA A 269 -9.94 15.26 -0.26
N GLY A 270 -10.14 13.96 -0.52
CA GLY A 270 -9.14 12.93 -0.27
C GLY A 270 -7.87 13.12 -1.10
N MET A 271 -7.99 13.53 -2.36
CA MET A 271 -6.87 13.83 -3.24
C MET A 271 -5.96 14.93 -2.65
N TYR A 272 -6.55 16.02 -2.12
CA TYR A 272 -5.76 17.09 -1.48
C TYR A 272 -4.98 16.56 -0.26
N GLY A 273 -5.61 15.73 0.56
CA GLY A 273 -4.95 15.09 1.71
C GLY A 273 -3.81 14.16 1.29
N MET A 274 -4.04 13.27 0.33
CA MET A 274 -3.02 12.37 -0.22
C MET A 274 -1.85 13.15 -0.83
N LYS A 275 -2.14 14.17 -1.66
CA LYS A 275 -1.11 15.02 -2.25
C LYS A 275 -0.24 15.67 -1.19
N ALA A 276 -0.84 16.29 -0.16
CA ALA A 276 -0.12 16.99 0.90
C ALA A 276 0.78 16.04 1.72
N SER A 277 0.31 14.83 2.02
CA SER A 277 1.12 13.82 2.73
C SER A 277 2.27 13.31 1.86
N LEU A 278 2.06 13.01 0.59
CA LEU A 278 3.13 12.61 -0.33
C LEU A 278 4.17 13.72 -0.52
N GLU A 279 3.77 14.97 -0.65
CA GLU A 279 4.69 16.12 -0.70
C GLU A 279 5.51 16.26 0.58
N MET A 280 4.92 16.00 1.75
CA MET A 280 5.65 15.95 3.03
C MET A 280 6.68 14.84 3.02
N LEU A 281 6.32 13.62 2.62
CA LEU A 281 7.25 12.47 2.53
C LEU A 281 8.39 12.75 1.54
N ALA A 282 8.08 13.36 0.38
CA ALA A 282 9.08 13.75 -0.61
C ALA A 282 10.07 14.79 -0.07
N ARG A 283 9.61 15.79 0.70
CA ARG A 283 10.50 16.78 1.34
C ARG A 283 11.43 16.17 2.38
N ILE A 284 10.99 15.13 3.10
CA ILE A 284 11.82 14.38 4.04
C ILE A 284 12.83 13.52 3.27
N GLY A 285 12.44 13.06 2.09
CA GLY A 285 13.15 12.11 1.26
C GLY A 285 12.78 10.66 1.62
N LEU A 286 12.34 9.87 0.64
CA LEU A 286 11.83 8.52 0.87
C LEU A 286 12.88 7.56 1.45
N GLU A 287 14.18 7.73 1.12
CA GLU A 287 15.28 6.99 1.75
C GLU A 287 15.36 7.28 3.26
N ASN A 288 15.21 8.54 3.64
CA ASN A 288 15.20 8.95 5.03
C ASN A 288 13.97 8.41 5.78
N VAL A 289 12.80 8.42 5.11
CA VAL A 289 11.56 7.83 5.65
C VAL A 289 11.78 6.33 5.93
N ARG A 290 12.32 5.57 4.95
CA ARG A 290 12.63 4.14 5.12
C ARG A 290 13.59 3.92 6.28
N ALA A 291 14.70 4.67 6.32
CA ALA A 291 15.67 4.53 7.39
C ALA A 291 15.06 4.81 8.77
N GLY A 292 14.22 5.85 8.89
CA GLY A 292 13.53 6.16 10.16
C GLY A 292 12.55 5.08 10.59
N ILE A 293 11.80 4.50 9.65
CA ILE A 293 10.89 3.37 9.92
C ILE A 293 11.68 2.16 10.42
N LEU A 294 12.76 1.79 9.72
CA LEU A 294 13.57 0.62 10.09
C LEU A 294 14.30 0.82 11.42
N ASP A 295 14.83 2.01 11.70
CA ASP A 295 15.51 2.32 12.97
C ASP A 295 14.61 1.98 14.17
N VAL A 296 13.36 2.45 14.18
CA VAL A 296 12.43 2.22 15.30
C VAL A 296 11.88 0.79 15.31
N ARG A 297 11.61 0.20 14.14
CA ARG A 297 11.15 -1.19 14.00
C ARG A 297 12.19 -2.18 14.51
N ASP A 298 13.44 -2.02 14.06
CA ASP A 298 14.54 -2.93 14.40
C ASP A 298 14.93 -2.80 15.88
N HIS A 299 14.88 -1.59 16.44
CA HIS A 299 15.05 -1.37 17.86
C HIS A 299 14.02 -2.16 18.67
N LEU A 300 12.73 -2.03 18.32
CA LEU A 300 11.66 -2.77 18.98
C LEU A 300 11.85 -4.29 18.86
N GLN A 301 12.24 -4.79 17.68
CA GLN A 301 12.49 -6.23 17.48
C GLN A 301 13.60 -6.75 18.42
N ARG A 302 14.74 -6.03 18.52
CA ARG A 302 15.83 -6.42 19.42
C ARG A 302 15.39 -6.46 20.89
N ARG A 303 14.61 -5.45 21.32
CA ARG A 303 14.06 -5.40 22.68
C ARG A 303 13.14 -6.59 22.97
N LEU A 304 12.20 -6.88 22.05
CA LEU A 304 11.25 -7.98 22.21
C LEU A 304 11.92 -9.36 22.11
N ARG A 305 12.97 -9.50 21.29
CA ARG A 305 13.78 -10.74 21.24
C ARG A 305 14.41 -11.03 22.61
N GLY A 306 14.94 -10.01 23.29
CA GLY A 306 15.46 -10.13 24.67
C GLY A 306 14.41 -10.52 25.70
N LEU A 307 13.11 -10.35 25.40
CA LEU A 307 12.00 -10.77 26.26
C LEU A 307 11.42 -12.14 25.88
N GLY A 308 12.02 -12.87 24.94
CA GLY A 308 11.57 -14.21 24.54
C GLY A 308 10.47 -14.24 23.47
N PHE A 309 10.17 -13.13 22.82
CA PHE A 309 9.23 -13.12 21.68
C PHE A 309 9.82 -13.84 20.45
N VAL A 310 8.95 -14.52 19.72
CA VAL A 310 9.20 -15.12 18.40
C VAL A 310 8.57 -14.27 17.31
N PHE A 311 9.12 -14.33 16.08
CA PHE A 311 8.76 -13.43 14.98
C PHE A 311 8.34 -14.19 13.73
N LEU A 312 7.31 -13.68 13.03
CA LEU A 312 6.98 -14.03 11.66
C LEU A 312 7.67 -13.10 10.65
N SER A 313 8.06 -11.93 11.10
CA SER A 313 8.74 -10.92 10.29
C SER A 313 10.21 -11.27 10.08
N PRO A 314 10.83 -10.76 9.00
CA PRO A 314 12.27 -10.86 8.77
C PRO A 314 13.08 -10.32 9.95
N ASP A 315 14.29 -10.83 10.09
CA ASP A 315 15.23 -10.32 11.08
C ASP A 315 15.67 -8.87 10.79
N ASP A 316 16.25 -8.21 11.80
CA ASP A 316 16.61 -6.80 11.74
C ASP A 316 17.82 -6.50 10.84
N ASP A 317 18.50 -7.50 10.31
CA ASP A 317 19.55 -7.42 9.28
C ASP A 317 19.10 -7.92 7.89
N ASP A 318 17.91 -8.52 7.77
CA ASP A 318 17.42 -9.03 6.47
C ASP A 318 17.07 -7.85 5.53
N PRO A 319 17.62 -7.80 4.29
CA PRO A 319 17.35 -6.73 3.35
C PRO A 319 15.88 -6.66 2.89
N MET A 320 15.14 -7.79 2.97
CA MET A 320 13.72 -7.88 2.58
C MET A 320 12.76 -7.49 3.71
N ARG A 321 13.28 -6.92 4.82
CA ARG A 321 12.42 -6.43 5.90
C ARG A 321 11.72 -5.12 5.54
N SER A 322 10.49 -4.98 6.01
CA SER A 322 9.69 -3.75 5.93
C SER A 322 9.51 -3.10 7.30
N GLY A 323 8.67 -2.07 7.38
CA GLY A 323 8.25 -1.46 8.65
C GLY A 323 7.30 -2.32 9.49
N ILE A 324 6.87 -3.47 9.00
CA ILE A 324 5.97 -4.38 9.73
C ILE A 324 6.80 -5.32 10.62
N LEU A 325 6.39 -5.41 11.88
CA LEU A 325 6.96 -6.34 12.88
C LEU A 325 5.81 -7.16 13.49
N THR A 326 5.77 -8.45 13.20
CA THR A 326 4.76 -9.37 13.73
C THR A 326 5.41 -10.40 14.64
N CYS A 327 4.92 -10.47 15.88
CA CYS A 327 5.51 -11.32 16.91
C CYS A 327 4.45 -11.91 17.85
N ALA A 328 4.84 -12.97 18.56
CA ALA A 328 4.07 -13.58 19.64
C ALA A 328 5.00 -13.99 20.78
N HIS A 329 4.46 -14.16 21.97
CA HIS A 329 5.21 -14.71 23.10
C HIS A 329 4.75 -16.16 23.36
N PRO A 330 5.66 -17.17 23.42
CA PRO A 330 5.28 -18.56 23.49
C PRO A 330 4.46 -18.93 24.74
N ALA A 331 4.66 -18.21 25.85
CA ALA A 331 4.00 -18.48 27.14
C ALA A 331 2.84 -17.52 27.46
N ARG A 332 2.49 -16.59 26.59
CA ARG A 332 1.43 -15.57 26.85
C ARG A 332 0.51 -15.43 25.66
N PRO A 333 -0.81 -15.46 25.84
CA PRO A 333 -1.79 -15.24 24.77
C PRO A 333 -1.67 -13.84 24.13
N GLY A 334 -1.77 -13.78 22.79
CA GLY A 334 -1.63 -12.51 22.06
C GLY A 334 -2.69 -11.47 22.39
N ASP A 335 -3.92 -11.89 22.71
CA ASP A 335 -5.02 -11.02 23.11
C ASP A 335 -4.81 -10.41 24.52
N GLU A 336 -4.24 -11.15 25.47
CA GLU A 336 -3.85 -10.59 26.76
C GLU A 336 -2.78 -9.50 26.62
N LEU A 337 -1.73 -9.77 25.84
CA LEU A 337 -0.67 -8.80 25.55
C LEU A 337 -1.21 -7.57 24.81
N PHE A 338 -2.11 -7.78 23.86
CA PHE A 338 -2.77 -6.71 23.13
C PHE A 338 -3.60 -5.80 24.06
N ALA A 339 -4.38 -6.37 24.97
CA ALA A 339 -5.15 -5.60 25.94
C ALA A 339 -4.25 -4.77 26.88
N LYS A 340 -3.04 -5.27 27.25
CA LYS A 340 -2.06 -4.49 28.04
C LYS A 340 -1.50 -3.28 27.26
N LEU A 341 -1.26 -3.44 25.96
CA LEU A 341 -0.83 -2.35 25.10
C LEU A 341 -1.93 -1.28 24.97
N GLU A 342 -3.18 -1.68 24.70
CA GLU A 342 -4.30 -0.75 24.62
C GLU A 342 -4.51 0.04 25.91
N ALA A 343 -4.46 -0.63 27.07
CA ALA A 343 -4.56 0.00 28.38
C ALA A 343 -3.44 1.01 28.67
N ALA A 344 -2.28 0.84 28.02
CA ALA A 344 -1.14 1.77 28.11
C ALA A 344 -1.16 2.87 27.03
N GLY A 345 -2.23 3.01 26.24
CA GLY A 345 -2.35 3.99 25.15
C GLY A 345 -1.48 3.67 23.92
N ILE A 346 -1.08 2.40 23.77
CA ILE A 346 -0.30 1.94 22.62
C ILE A 346 -1.24 1.29 21.60
N VAL A 347 -1.29 1.84 20.38
CA VAL A 347 -2.12 1.33 19.30
C VAL A 347 -1.29 0.41 18.41
N ALA A 348 -1.59 -0.88 18.47
CA ALA A 348 -1.02 -1.92 17.62
C ALA A 348 -2.13 -2.66 16.86
N SER A 349 -1.82 -3.78 16.22
CA SER A 349 -2.84 -4.65 15.63
C SER A 349 -2.73 -6.07 16.20
N LEU A 350 -3.85 -6.69 16.52
CA LEU A 350 -3.93 -8.12 16.78
C LEU A 350 -4.32 -8.84 15.49
N ARG A 351 -3.59 -9.87 15.11
CA ARG A 351 -3.80 -10.64 13.88
C ARG A 351 -3.95 -12.12 14.18
N SER A 352 -4.84 -12.78 13.44
CA SER A 352 -5.03 -14.23 13.53
C SER A 352 -4.44 -14.91 12.32
N LEU A 353 -3.76 -16.03 12.53
CA LEU A 353 -3.38 -16.95 11.47
C LEU A 353 -4.53 -17.95 11.20
N ARG A 354 -4.38 -18.77 10.15
CA ARG A 354 -5.37 -19.80 9.79
C ARG A 354 -5.55 -20.88 10.85
N ASP A 355 -4.53 -21.12 11.67
CA ASP A 355 -4.56 -22.04 12.82
C ASP A 355 -5.24 -21.46 14.06
N GLY A 356 -5.71 -20.20 13.99
CA GLY A 356 -6.33 -19.48 15.09
C GLY A 356 -5.36 -18.80 16.05
N SER A 357 -4.06 -18.98 15.89
CA SER A 357 -3.05 -18.30 16.73
C SER A 357 -3.12 -16.78 16.59
N LYS A 358 -2.88 -16.08 17.71
CA LYS A 358 -2.98 -14.61 17.81
C LYS A 358 -1.58 -14.00 17.89
N TRP A 359 -1.32 -13.03 17.01
CA TRP A 359 -0.03 -12.37 16.86
C TRP A 359 -0.19 -10.86 16.98
N LEU A 360 0.72 -10.22 17.69
CA LEU A 360 0.85 -8.76 17.71
C LEU A 360 1.54 -8.30 16.43
N ARG A 361 0.99 -7.30 15.78
CA ARG A 361 1.62 -6.65 14.62
C ARG A 361 1.83 -5.18 14.91
N PHE A 362 3.08 -4.75 14.92
CA PHE A 362 3.51 -3.37 15.01
C PHE A 362 3.90 -2.86 13.63
N SER A 363 3.57 -1.63 13.35
CA SER A 363 3.96 -0.94 12.11
C SER A 363 4.18 0.54 12.42
N PRO A 364 5.34 0.89 13.00
CA PRO A 364 5.74 2.26 13.25
C PRO A 364 5.99 3.02 11.95
N HIS A 365 6.01 4.34 12.03
CA HIS A 365 6.41 5.20 10.93
C HIS A 365 7.60 6.09 11.32
N PHE A 366 8.19 6.81 10.37
CA PHE A 366 9.41 7.60 10.58
C PHE A 366 9.33 8.64 11.71
N TYR A 367 8.13 9.07 12.10
CA TYR A 367 7.94 10.05 13.17
C TYR A 367 7.92 9.45 14.58
N ASN A 368 7.79 8.11 14.69
CA ASN A 368 7.91 7.43 15.97
C ASN A 368 9.34 7.51 16.51
N THR A 369 9.52 7.39 17.82
CA THR A 369 10.79 7.57 18.50
C THR A 369 11.28 6.28 19.18
N LEU A 370 12.60 6.16 19.39
CA LEU A 370 13.18 5.05 20.16
C LEU A 370 12.63 5.00 21.58
N SER A 371 12.39 6.17 22.20
CA SER A 371 11.78 6.26 23.54
C SER A 371 10.36 5.69 23.58
N GLU A 372 9.58 5.85 22.51
CA GLU A 372 8.27 5.21 22.38
C GLU A 372 8.42 3.68 22.29
N MET A 373 9.42 3.17 21.56
CA MET A 373 9.70 1.73 21.46
C MET A 373 10.14 1.13 22.79
N GLU A 374 10.92 1.87 23.60
CA GLU A 374 11.26 1.44 24.98
C GLU A 374 10.00 1.32 25.84
N LYS A 375 9.08 2.29 25.79
CA LYS A 375 7.81 2.21 26.53
C LYS A 375 6.99 0.98 26.11
N VAL A 376 6.94 0.66 24.82
CA VAL A 376 6.27 -0.56 24.31
C VAL A 376 6.91 -1.81 24.92
N ALA A 377 8.24 -1.90 24.86
CA ALA A 377 8.99 -3.04 25.41
C ALA A 377 8.79 -3.17 26.94
N ASP A 378 8.77 -2.08 27.68
CA ASP A 378 8.54 -2.07 29.12
C ASP A 378 7.14 -2.54 29.53
N VAL A 379 6.10 -2.16 28.73
CA VAL A 379 4.73 -2.66 28.95
C VAL A 379 4.68 -4.17 28.75
N LEU A 380 5.29 -4.67 27.66
CA LEU A 380 5.33 -6.10 27.37
C LEU A 380 6.22 -6.87 28.36
N ALA A 381 7.36 -6.31 28.81
CA ALA A 381 8.21 -6.94 29.81
C ALA A 381 7.43 -7.22 31.11
N ARG A 382 6.65 -6.23 31.59
CA ARG A 382 5.78 -6.42 32.76
C ARG A 382 4.66 -7.43 32.55
N ALA A 383 4.21 -7.62 31.31
CA ALA A 383 3.15 -8.56 30.97
C ALA A 383 3.64 -10.01 30.83
N VAL A 384 4.92 -10.22 30.52
CA VAL A 384 5.49 -11.57 30.36
C VAL A 384 6.25 -12.05 31.61
N ALA A 385 6.62 -11.14 32.53
CA ALA A 385 7.15 -11.49 33.87
C ALA A 385 6.07 -12.18 34.71
#